data_7f4db09a1fb87b8ac7727da7e83f3f43
#
_entry.id   7f4db09a1fb87b8ac7727da7e83f3f43
#
_cell.length_a   1.000
_cell.length_b   1.000
_cell.length_c   1.000
_cell.angle_alpha   90.00
_cell.angle_beta   90.00
_cell.angle_gamma   90.00
#
_symmetry.space_group_name_H-M   'P 1'
#
loop_
_entity.id
_entity.type
_entity.pdbx_description
1 polymer ?
#
loop_
_entity_poly.entity_id
_entity_poly.type
_entity_poly.pdbx_seq_one_letter_code
_entity_poly.pdbx_strand_id
1 'polypeptide(L)'
;MYHQVGPFSGIKTHRATYVNNRQFELQMAFLHRFGYRVVPLSFLSQSEGSLEAIRNSKTVALTFDDGYENFIEYALPVLKRYNFPATVYVLTGMLGQPAQWLAGSGHATPLLMSTDQLKYIQEQGIEIGLHGATHQRLSQCSEEQLKQEIVGAKQELEKALDADVRHFCYPYGDLSLSALQQVKQAGFETATTCIRGAATSDDHPLLLPRKAISLGDSIIGFWAKMHLSNKASANDTTLRSRLLAEI
;
A
#
# COMPACT_ATOMS: atom_id res chain seq x y z
N MET A 1 1.84 -5.78 -2.29
CA MET A 1 0.81 -4.73 -2.52
C MET A 1 -0.45 -5.39 -3.05
N TYR A 2 -1.54 -5.19 -2.38
CA TYR A 2 -2.92 -5.59 -2.72
C TYR A 2 -3.78 -4.34 -2.81
N HIS A 3 -5.04 -4.49 -3.28
CA HIS A 3 -6.08 -3.48 -3.19
C HIS A 3 -7.37 -4.17 -2.71
N GLN A 4 -8.17 -4.71 -3.61
CA GLN A 4 -9.41 -5.39 -3.28
C GLN A 4 -9.21 -6.90 -3.15
N VAL A 5 -9.80 -7.49 -2.10
CA VAL A 5 -9.88 -8.93 -1.91
C VAL A 5 -11.35 -9.32 -1.82
N GLY A 6 -11.79 -10.31 -2.62
CA GLY A 6 -13.19 -10.73 -2.62
C GLY A 6 -13.49 -11.85 -3.61
N PRO A 7 -14.74 -12.33 -3.67
CA PRO A 7 -15.17 -13.41 -4.57
C PRO A 7 -15.38 -12.89 -6.01
N PHE A 8 -14.38 -12.23 -6.56
CA PHE A 8 -14.48 -11.58 -7.86
C PHE A 8 -14.51 -12.58 -9.02
N SER A 9 -15.44 -12.38 -9.96
CA SER A 9 -15.55 -13.10 -11.21
C SER A 9 -15.86 -12.12 -12.35
N GLY A 10 -15.43 -12.45 -13.56
CA GLY A 10 -15.76 -11.66 -14.75
C GLY A 10 -15.11 -10.28 -14.84
N ILE A 11 -14.13 -9.95 -13.98
CA ILE A 11 -13.43 -8.67 -13.99
C ILE A 11 -12.64 -8.51 -15.29
N LYS A 12 -13.00 -7.50 -16.09
CA LYS A 12 -12.39 -7.23 -17.41
C LYS A 12 -11.40 -6.06 -17.37
N THR A 13 -11.69 -5.03 -16.56
CA THR A 13 -10.89 -3.80 -16.42
C THR A 13 -10.23 -3.75 -15.04
N HIS A 14 -9.18 -2.95 -14.87
CA HIS A 14 -8.47 -2.75 -13.58
C HIS A 14 -8.05 -4.05 -12.88
N ARG A 15 -7.79 -5.12 -13.64
CA ARG A 15 -7.48 -6.47 -13.10
C ARG A 15 -6.31 -6.48 -12.10
N ALA A 16 -5.44 -5.50 -12.18
CA ALA A 16 -4.30 -5.34 -11.27
C ALA A 16 -4.72 -5.02 -9.82
N THR A 17 -5.92 -4.46 -9.63
CA THR A 17 -6.42 -4.04 -8.31
C THR A 17 -7.34 -5.06 -7.63
N TYR A 18 -7.55 -6.22 -8.24
CA TYR A 18 -8.43 -7.27 -7.70
C TYR A 18 -7.64 -8.53 -7.37
N VAL A 19 -7.98 -9.19 -6.28
CA VAL A 19 -7.48 -10.52 -5.90
C VAL A 19 -8.65 -11.37 -5.44
N ASN A 20 -8.77 -12.59 -5.98
CA ASN A 20 -9.80 -13.52 -5.52
C ASN A 20 -9.50 -13.96 -4.07
N ASN A 21 -10.52 -13.97 -3.21
CA ASN A 21 -10.38 -14.29 -1.80
C ASN A 21 -9.75 -15.68 -1.54
N ARG A 22 -10.08 -16.69 -2.36
CA ARG A 22 -9.46 -18.03 -2.25
C ARG A 22 -7.96 -17.99 -2.59
N GLN A 23 -7.57 -17.20 -3.61
CA GLN A 23 -6.15 -17.03 -3.93
C GLN A 23 -5.43 -16.29 -2.82
N PHE A 24 -6.03 -15.25 -2.24
CA PHE A 24 -5.47 -14.55 -1.09
C PHE A 24 -5.24 -15.50 0.10
N GLU A 25 -6.22 -16.34 0.43
CA GLU A 25 -6.09 -17.34 1.50
C GLU A 25 -4.92 -18.32 1.22
N LEU A 26 -4.79 -18.82 0.00
CA LEU A 26 -3.66 -19.69 -0.39
C LEU A 26 -2.31 -18.97 -0.32
N GLN A 27 -2.25 -17.68 -0.66
CA GLN A 27 -1.05 -16.86 -0.57
C GLN A 27 -0.63 -16.65 0.90
N MET A 28 -1.57 -16.37 1.79
CA MET A 28 -1.28 -16.25 3.24
C MET A 28 -0.87 -17.60 3.84
N ALA A 29 -1.55 -18.69 3.48
CA ALA A 29 -1.16 -20.04 3.86
C ALA A 29 0.26 -20.39 3.39
N PHE A 30 0.63 -19.97 2.18
CA PHE A 30 1.99 -20.13 1.64
C PHE A 30 3.01 -19.38 2.51
N LEU A 31 2.78 -18.10 2.81
CA LEU A 31 3.69 -17.33 3.66
C LEU A 31 3.91 -18.02 5.02
N HIS A 32 2.82 -18.43 5.65
CA HIS A 32 2.86 -19.15 6.93
C HIS A 32 3.63 -20.49 6.82
N ARG A 33 3.26 -21.33 5.84
CA ARG A 33 3.82 -22.67 5.65
C ARG A 33 5.32 -22.67 5.37
N PHE A 34 5.81 -21.66 4.64
CA PHE A 34 7.21 -21.54 4.25
C PHE A 34 8.03 -20.64 5.19
N GLY A 35 7.47 -20.28 6.35
CA GLY A 35 8.19 -19.59 7.42
C GLY A 35 8.57 -18.14 7.06
N TYR A 36 7.72 -17.43 6.30
CA TYR A 36 7.90 -16.01 6.10
C TYR A 36 7.54 -15.25 7.37
N ARG A 37 8.41 -14.30 7.75
CA ARG A 37 8.11 -13.35 8.80
C ARG A 37 7.31 -12.20 8.20
N VAL A 38 6.03 -12.12 8.52
CA VAL A 38 5.19 -10.99 8.11
C VAL A 38 5.29 -9.90 9.18
N VAL A 39 5.63 -8.69 8.77
CA VAL A 39 5.89 -7.55 9.67
C VAL A 39 5.05 -6.33 9.26
N PRO A 40 4.70 -5.44 10.20
CA PRO A 40 4.12 -4.14 9.88
C PRO A 40 5.16 -3.23 9.25
N LEU A 41 4.76 -2.15 8.57
CA LEU A 41 5.72 -1.19 8.02
C LEU A 41 6.48 -0.42 9.11
N SER A 42 5.85 -0.17 10.25
CA SER A 42 6.52 0.43 11.41
C SER A 42 7.73 -0.37 11.90
N PHE A 43 7.81 -1.66 11.56
CA PHE A 43 9.00 -2.46 11.84
C PHE A 43 10.25 -1.93 11.12
N LEU A 44 10.11 -1.32 9.93
CA LEU A 44 11.24 -0.74 9.18
C LEU A 44 11.88 0.47 9.86
N SER A 45 11.15 1.14 10.75
CA SER A 45 11.65 2.29 11.54
C SER A 45 12.42 1.86 12.80
N GLN A 46 12.43 0.56 13.11
CA GLN A 46 13.17 -0.02 14.23
C GLN A 46 14.59 -0.41 13.78
N SER A 47 15.55 -0.39 14.68
CA SER A 47 16.94 -0.77 14.36
C SER A 47 17.07 -2.21 13.84
N GLU A 48 16.27 -3.14 14.39
CA GLU A 48 16.22 -4.53 13.97
C GLU A 48 15.47 -4.73 12.64
N GLY A 49 14.63 -3.77 12.28
CA GLY A 49 13.80 -3.77 11.07
C GLY A 49 14.43 -3.04 9.89
N SER A 50 15.62 -2.45 10.04
CA SER A 50 16.28 -1.80 8.92
C SER A 50 16.41 -2.76 7.73
N LEU A 51 16.28 -2.24 6.51
CA LEU A 51 16.36 -3.06 5.30
C LEU A 51 17.68 -3.84 5.21
N GLU A 52 18.76 -3.29 5.79
CA GLU A 52 20.03 -4.00 5.89
C GLU A 52 19.98 -5.16 6.90
N ALA A 53 19.36 -4.96 8.08
CA ALA A 53 19.26 -5.98 9.12
C ALA A 53 18.40 -7.18 8.67
N ILE A 54 17.40 -6.96 7.82
CA ILE A 54 16.52 -8.02 7.27
C ILE A 54 16.98 -8.53 5.91
N ARG A 55 18.10 -8.07 5.40
CA ARG A 55 18.71 -8.54 4.16
C ARG A 55 18.83 -10.07 4.17
N ASN A 56 18.43 -10.70 3.07
CA ASN A 56 18.40 -12.15 2.92
C ASN A 56 17.44 -12.91 3.86
N SER A 57 16.63 -12.20 4.66
CA SER A 57 15.57 -12.83 5.45
C SER A 57 14.31 -13.06 4.61
N LYS A 58 13.48 -14.01 5.05
CA LYS A 58 12.12 -14.19 4.47
C LYS A 58 11.14 -13.21 5.12
N THR A 59 11.44 -11.91 5.07
CA THR A 59 10.59 -10.87 5.67
C THR A 59 9.70 -10.22 4.60
N VAL A 60 8.43 -10.02 4.94
CA VAL A 60 7.40 -9.47 4.04
C VAL A 60 6.55 -8.45 4.82
N ALA A 61 6.30 -7.28 4.23
CA ALA A 61 5.25 -6.38 4.66
C ALA A 61 4.05 -6.48 3.69
N LEU A 62 2.85 -6.63 4.24
CA LEU A 62 1.61 -6.69 3.47
C LEU A 62 0.97 -5.31 3.44
N THR A 63 0.72 -4.76 2.24
CA THR A 63 0.09 -3.46 2.08
C THR A 63 -1.16 -3.57 1.23
N PHE A 64 -2.19 -2.81 1.59
CA PHE A 64 -3.47 -2.71 0.88
C PHE A 64 -3.74 -1.25 0.56
N ASP A 65 -3.87 -0.94 -0.72
CA ASP A 65 -4.08 0.44 -1.17
C ASP A 65 -5.59 0.75 -1.24
N ASP A 66 -5.93 2.03 -1.25
CA ASP A 66 -7.24 2.64 -1.42
C ASP A 66 -8.21 2.52 -0.22
N GLY A 67 -8.02 1.59 0.70
CA GLY A 67 -8.89 1.46 1.88
C GLY A 67 -10.28 0.88 1.58
N TYR A 68 -10.40 -0.07 0.67
CA TYR A 68 -11.67 -0.71 0.32
C TYR A 68 -12.31 -1.46 1.50
N GLU A 69 -13.63 -1.31 1.66
CA GLU A 69 -14.41 -1.94 2.71
C GLU A 69 -14.34 -3.48 2.69
N ASN A 70 -14.19 -4.08 1.50
CA ASN A 70 -14.06 -5.53 1.34
C ASN A 70 -12.81 -6.14 2.02
N PHE A 71 -11.85 -5.31 2.45
CA PHE A 71 -10.74 -5.72 3.31
C PHE A 71 -11.25 -6.36 4.61
N ILE A 72 -12.26 -5.77 5.24
CA ILE A 72 -12.82 -6.24 6.52
C ILE A 72 -13.45 -7.62 6.38
N GLU A 73 -14.19 -7.84 5.30
CA GLU A 73 -14.91 -9.09 5.08
C GLU A 73 -14.01 -10.24 4.65
N TYR A 74 -13.05 -9.97 3.76
CA TYR A 74 -12.30 -11.04 3.09
C TYR A 74 -10.83 -11.12 3.48
N ALA A 75 -10.15 -10.01 3.73
CA ALA A 75 -8.72 -10.02 4.04
C ALA A 75 -8.46 -10.16 5.55
N LEU A 76 -9.10 -9.34 6.36
CA LEU A 76 -8.87 -9.27 7.80
C LEU A 76 -9.03 -10.63 8.53
N PRO A 77 -10.08 -11.46 8.27
CA PRO A 77 -10.21 -12.75 8.94
C PRO A 77 -9.07 -13.71 8.61
N VAL A 78 -8.55 -13.65 7.38
CA VAL A 78 -7.41 -14.48 6.97
C VAL A 78 -6.12 -14.01 7.63
N LEU A 79 -5.88 -12.70 7.66
CA LEU A 79 -4.72 -12.11 8.35
C LEU A 79 -4.72 -12.46 9.85
N LYS A 80 -5.87 -12.35 10.50
CA LYS A 80 -6.04 -12.72 11.93
C LYS A 80 -5.74 -14.20 12.17
N ARG A 81 -6.18 -15.12 11.30
CA ARG A 81 -5.93 -16.56 11.41
C ARG A 81 -4.44 -16.87 11.51
N TYR A 82 -3.60 -16.14 10.79
CA TYR A 82 -2.15 -16.33 10.76
C TYR A 82 -1.39 -15.37 11.66
N ASN A 83 -2.09 -14.49 12.38
CA ASN A 83 -1.50 -13.38 13.15
C ASN A 83 -0.55 -12.51 12.30
N PHE A 84 -0.97 -12.21 11.09
CA PHE A 84 -0.23 -11.38 10.15
C PHE A 84 -0.64 -9.91 10.25
N PRO A 85 0.29 -9.00 10.60
CA PRO A 85 0.05 -7.58 10.48
C PRO A 85 -0.05 -7.15 9.02
N ALA A 86 -0.68 -6.01 8.79
CA ALA A 86 -0.74 -5.37 7.49
C ALA A 86 -0.87 -3.86 7.63
N THR A 87 -0.58 -3.13 6.57
CA THR A 87 -0.82 -1.68 6.48
C THR A 87 -1.87 -1.41 5.40
N VAL A 88 -2.90 -0.64 5.75
CA VAL A 88 -3.94 -0.19 4.82
C VAL A 88 -3.77 1.30 4.56
N TYR A 89 -3.60 1.70 3.31
CA TYR A 89 -3.52 3.10 2.90
C TYR A 89 -4.89 3.63 2.51
N VAL A 90 -5.28 4.77 3.08
CA VAL A 90 -6.64 5.31 2.97
C VAL A 90 -6.65 6.76 2.44
N LEU A 91 -7.80 7.16 1.91
CA LEU A 91 -8.06 8.46 1.31
C LEU A 91 -9.00 9.26 2.22
N THR A 92 -8.49 10.28 2.89
CA THR A 92 -9.25 11.00 3.94
C THR A 92 -10.50 11.68 3.41
N GLY A 93 -10.43 12.31 2.25
CA GLY A 93 -11.55 12.99 1.62
C GLY A 93 -12.62 12.07 1.03
N MET A 94 -12.42 10.74 1.10
CA MET A 94 -13.31 9.76 0.47
C MET A 94 -13.78 8.66 1.43
N LEU A 95 -13.56 8.80 2.72
CA LEU A 95 -13.97 7.80 3.70
C LEU A 95 -15.50 7.57 3.66
N GLY A 96 -15.91 6.32 3.62
CA GLY A 96 -17.31 5.89 3.53
C GLY A 96 -17.98 6.17 2.18
N GLN A 97 -17.22 6.61 1.16
CA GLN A 97 -17.74 6.94 -0.16
C GLN A 97 -17.35 5.88 -1.19
N PRO A 98 -18.07 5.80 -2.33
CA PRO A 98 -17.66 4.95 -3.44
C PRO A 98 -16.33 5.41 -4.07
N ALA A 99 -15.50 4.47 -4.51
CA ALA A 99 -14.24 4.72 -5.20
C ALA A 99 -14.49 5.30 -6.61
N GLN A 100 -14.68 6.61 -6.71
CA GLN A 100 -15.14 7.33 -7.91
C GLN A 100 -14.25 7.09 -9.15
N TRP A 101 -12.96 6.84 -8.97
CA TRP A 101 -12.04 6.55 -10.08
C TRP A 101 -12.32 5.22 -10.79
N LEU A 102 -13.17 4.37 -10.22
CA LEU A 102 -13.67 3.14 -10.85
C LEU A 102 -15.04 3.32 -11.50
N ALA A 103 -15.66 4.50 -11.37
CA ALA A 103 -16.95 4.79 -12.01
C ALA A 103 -16.84 4.59 -13.54
N GLY A 104 -17.83 3.91 -14.14
CA GLY A 104 -17.83 3.61 -15.57
C GLY A 104 -16.94 2.44 -16.01
N SER A 105 -16.26 1.75 -15.09
CA SER A 105 -15.43 0.58 -15.40
C SER A 105 -16.22 -0.68 -15.82
N GLY A 106 -17.55 -0.62 -15.77
CA GLY A 106 -18.44 -1.75 -16.04
C GLY A 106 -18.63 -2.70 -14.85
N HIS A 107 -18.11 -2.34 -13.69
CA HIS A 107 -18.27 -3.06 -12.43
C HIS A 107 -18.89 -2.14 -11.37
N ALA A 108 -19.47 -2.74 -10.33
CA ALA A 108 -19.94 -1.97 -9.18
C ALA A 108 -18.79 -1.17 -8.57
N THR A 109 -19.03 0.10 -8.27
CA THR A 109 -18.04 0.97 -7.62
C THR A 109 -17.98 0.58 -6.14
N PRO A 110 -16.86 0.00 -5.66
CA PRO A 110 -16.75 -0.46 -4.28
C PRO A 110 -16.73 0.73 -3.30
N LEU A 111 -17.22 0.50 -2.09
CA LEU A 111 -17.13 1.46 -1.01
C LEU A 111 -15.73 1.44 -0.38
N LEU A 112 -15.31 2.61 0.08
CA LEU A 112 -14.14 2.77 0.94
C LEU A 112 -14.58 2.75 2.41
N MET A 113 -13.71 2.30 3.28
CA MET A 113 -13.98 2.23 4.71
C MET A 113 -14.33 3.58 5.30
N SER A 114 -15.30 3.60 6.22
CA SER A 114 -15.62 4.74 7.05
C SER A 114 -14.60 4.91 8.19
N THR A 115 -14.62 6.05 8.87
CA THR A 115 -13.76 6.31 10.04
C THR A 115 -13.96 5.25 11.13
N ASP A 116 -15.20 4.82 11.41
CA ASP A 116 -15.47 3.80 12.41
C ASP A 116 -14.89 2.44 12.02
N GLN A 117 -14.95 2.09 10.74
CA GLN A 117 -14.34 0.88 10.21
C GLN A 117 -12.79 0.94 10.27
N LEU A 118 -12.20 2.12 10.06
CA LEU A 118 -10.74 2.30 10.23
C LEU A 118 -10.34 2.11 11.69
N LYS A 119 -11.05 2.70 12.65
CA LYS A 119 -10.82 2.48 14.08
C LYS A 119 -10.94 1.00 14.44
N TYR A 120 -11.97 0.34 13.92
CA TYR A 120 -12.15 -1.09 14.13
C TYR A 120 -10.95 -1.91 13.65
N ILE A 121 -10.44 -1.70 12.43
CA ILE A 121 -9.28 -2.47 11.94
C ILE A 121 -7.98 -2.10 12.67
N GLN A 122 -7.83 -0.86 13.12
CA GLN A 122 -6.73 -0.41 13.97
C GLN A 122 -6.71 -1.17 15.30
N GLU A 123 -7.85 -1.33 15.95
CA GLU A 123 -8.01 -2.17 17.16
C GLU A 123 -7.67 -3.65 16.92
N GLN A 124 -7.77 -4.12 15.66
CA GLN A 124 -7.36 -5.47 15.27
C GLN A 124 -5.85 -5.58 14.95
N GLY A 125 -5.07 -4.50 15.16
CA GLY A 125 -3.62 -4.49 14.92
C GLY A 125 -3.21 -4.22 13.47
N ILE A 126 -4.11 -3.65 12.65
CA ILE A 126 -3.80 -3.20 11.29
C ILE A 126 -3.28 -1.76 11.34
N GLU A 127 -2.14 -1.50 10.72
CA GLU A 127 -1.63 -0.14 10.59
C GLU A 127 -2.43 0.64 9.52
N ILE A 128 -2.68 1.91 9.80
CA ILE A 128 -3.31 2.81 8.83
C ILE A 128 -2.24 3.76 8.30
N GLY A 129 -2.13 3.84 6.99
CA GLY A 129 -1.30 4.80 6.27
C GLY A 129 -2.15 5.74 5.41
N LEU A 130 -1.54 6.80 4.91
CA LEU A 130 -2.20 7.78 4.05
C LEU A 130 -1.97 7.49 2.57
N HIS A 131 -3.03 7.61 1.75
CA HIS A 131 -2.98 7.52 0.29
C HIS A 131 -3.37 8.84 -0.40
N GLY A 132 -3.20 9.96 0.28
CA GLY A 132 -3.71 11.27 -0.13
C GLY A 132 -5.13 11.54 0.37
N ALA A 133 -5.66 12.73 0.00
CA ALA A 133 -7.05 13.08 0.33
C ALA A 133 -8.03 12.49 -0.69
N THR A 134 -7.77 12.69 -2.00
CA THR A 134 -8.76 12.50 -3.07
C THR A 134 -8.28 11.64 -4.25
N HIS A 135 -7.17 10.89 -4.08
CA HIS A 135 -6.60 10.02 -5.09
C HIS A 135 -6.12 10.75 -6.35
N GLN A 136 -5.53 11.93 -6.19
CA GLN A 136 -4.99 12.73 -7.28
C GLN A 136 -3.62 12.23 -7.77
N ARG A 137 -3.31 12.47 -9.05
CA ARG A 137 -1.94 12.34 -9.56
C ARG A 137 -1.10 13.49 -9.03
N LEU A 138 -0.21 13.21 -8.08
CA LEU A 138 0.53 14.24 -7.35
C LEU A 138 1.49 15.05 -8.24
N SER A 139 1.96 14.47 -9.35
CA SER A 139 2.79 15.21 -10.32
C SER A 139 2.02 16.31 -11.08
N GLN A 140 0.68 16.26 -11.05
CA GLN A 140 -0.20 17.22 -11.70
C GLN A 140 -0.78 18.25 -10.74
N CYS A 141 -0.51 18.13 -9.45
CA CYS A 141 -0.99 19.03 -8.41
C CYS A 141 -0.13 20.29 -8.30
N SER A 142 -0.77 21.43 -8.03
CA SER A 142 -0.09 22.64 -7.59
C SER A 142 0.49 22.44 -6.18
N GLU A 143 1.39 23.33 -5.73
CA GLU A 143 1.95 23.27 -4.38
C GLU A 143 0.89 23.29 -3.28
N GLU A 144 -0.16 24.12 -3.46
CA GLU A 144 -1.26 24.19 -2.51
C GLU A 144 -2.09 22.89 -2.50
N GLN A 145 -2.33 22.30 -3.66
CA GLN A 145 -3.01 21.01 -3.75
C GLN A 145 -2.16 19.90 -3.12
N LEU A 146 -0.85 19.86 -3.35
CA LEU A 146 0.05 18.91 -2.71
C LEU A 146 0.01 19.04 -1.19
N LYS A 147 -0.01 20.26 -0.66
CA LYS A 147 -0.13 20.50 0.78
C LYS A 147 -1.44 19.97 1.33
N GLN A 148 -2.55 20.13 0.62
CA GLN A 148 -3.86 19.58 1.03
C GLN A 148 -3.89 18.05 0.93
N GLU A 149 -3.41 17.48 -0.19
CA GLU A 149 -3.40 16.03 -0.42
C GLU A 149 -2.47 15.26 0.54
N ILE A 150 -1.44 15.91 1.09
CA ILE A 150 -0.42 15.25 1.90
C ILE A 150 -0.50 15.72 3.35
N VAL A 151 -0.24 17.00 3.60
CA VAL A 151 -0.13 17.55 4.97
C VAL A 151 -1.50 17.66 5.63
N GLY A 152 -2.47 18.29 4.95
CA GLY A 152 -3.85 18.43 5.44
C GLY A 152 -4.49 17.08 5.66
N ALA A 153 -4.38 16.18 4.69
CA ALA A 153 -4.91 14.82 4.78
C ALA A 153 -4.29 14.02 5.94
N LYS A 154 -2.97 14.16 6.18
CA LYS A 154 -2.32 13.53 7.34
C LYS A 154 -2.94 14.01 8.65
N GLN A 155 -3.05 15.32 8.83
CA GLN A 155 -3.62 15.92 10.05
C GLN A 155 -5.08 15.50 10.28
N GLU A 156 -5.88 15.43 9.22
CA GLU A 156 -7.27 14.94 9.29
C GLU A 156 -7.33 13.48 9.73
N LEU A 157 -6.48 12.63 9.16
CA LEU A 157 -6.45 11.21 9.48
C LEU A 157 -5.98 10.97 10.92
N GLU A 158 -4.90 11.62 11.34
CA GLU A 158 -4.38 11.54 12.71
C GLU A 158 -5.43 11.98 13.75
N LYS A 159 -6.12 13.08 13.48
CA LYS A 159 -7.23 13.55 14.31
C LYS A 159 -8.39 12.55 14.35
N ALA A 160 -8.75 11.95 13.21
CA ALA A 160 -9.87 11.00 13.12
C ALA A 160 -9.57 9.69 13.85
N LEU A 161 -8.30 9.24 13.85
CA LEU A 161 -7.87 7.99 14.46
C LEU A 161 -7.34 8.13 15.89
N ASP A 162 -7.08 9.37 16.34
CA ASP A 162 -6.34 9.67 17.59
C ASP A 162 -4.99 8.92 17.66
N ALA A 163 -4.27 8.90 16.54
CA ALA A 163 -3.00 8.17 16.41
C ALA A 163 -2.11 8.77 15.31
N ASP A 164 -0.80 8.59 15.42
CA ASP A 164 0.17 9.01 14.41
C ASP A 164 0.01 8.21 13.12
N VAL A 165 0.05 8.91 11.98
CA VAL A 165 0.08 8.31 10.65
C VAL A 165 1.49 8.46 10.06
N ARG A 166 2.24 7.36 10.02
CA ARG A 166 3.68 7.34 9.72
C ARG A 166 4.03 6.90 8.31
N HIS A 167 3.06 6.33 7.58
CA HIS A 167 3.28 5.68 6.29
C HIS A 167 2.43 6.34 5.21
N PHE A 168 3.06 6.59 4.06
CA PHE A 168 2.42 7.17 2.88
C PHE A 168 2.45 6.20 1.69
N CYS A 169 1.49 6.31 0.79
CA CYS A 169 1.51 5.64 -0.50
C CYS A 169 1.14 6.63 -1.59
N TYR A 170 2.01 6.77 -2.61
CA TYR A 170 1.75 7.66 -3.72
C TYR A 170 0.61 7.12 -4.59
N PRO A 171 -0.52 7.87 -4.77
CA PRO A 171 -1.59 7.45 -5.67
C PRO A 171 -1.07 7.17 -7.08
N TYR A 172 -1.49 6.05 -7.66
CA TYR A 172 -0.99 5.55 -8.96
C TYR A 172 0.53 5.30 -9.03
N GLY A 173 1.26 5.42 -7.92
CA GLY A 173 2.72 5.48 -7.93
C GLY A 173 3.27 6.73 -8.62
N ASP A 174 2.44 7.77 -8.75
CA ASP A 174 2.79 9.00 -9.45
C ASP A 174 3.71 9.87 -8.59
N LEU A 175 4.90 10.13 -9.11
CA LEU A 175 6.01 10.74 -8.38
C LEU A 175 6.43 12.07 -9.03
N SER A 176 6.64 13.08 -8.17
CA SER A 176 7.33 14.31 -8.54
C SER A 176 8.26 14.74 -7.39
N LEU A 177 9.23 15.59 -7.70
CA LEU A 177 10.13 16.13 -6.67
C LEU A 177 9.34 16.89 -5.60
N SER A 178 8.40 17.74 -6.00
CA SER A 178 7.56 18.50 -5.09
C SER A 178 6.73 17.59 -4.17
N ALA A 179 6.13 16.51 -4.71
CA ALA A 179 5.38 15.55 -3.91
C ALA A 179 6.29 14.84 -2.90
N LEU A 180 7.48 14.40 -3.32
CA LEU A 180 8.45 13.77 -2.43
C LEU A 180 8.91 14.70 -1.31
N GLN A 181 9.18 15.97 -1.62
CA GLN A 181 9.55 16.99 -0.64
C GLN A 181 8.42 17.23 0.37
N GLN A 182 7.15 17.30 -0.08
CA GLN A 182 6.00 17.43 0.82
C GLN A 182 5.84 16.20 1.73
N VAL A 183 6.00 14.99 1.21
CA VAL A 183 5.97 13.74 2.01
C VAL A 183 7.07 13.75 3.07
N LYS A 184 8.29 14.17 2.70
CA LYS A 184 9.42 14.31 3.63
C LYS A 184 9.13 15.36 4.73
N GLN A 185 8.65 16.55 4.33
CA GLN A 185 8.34 17.65 5.26
C GLN A 185 7.18 17.30 6.20
N ALA A 186 6.21 16.52 5.74
CA ALA A 186 5.10 16.03 6.56
C ALA A 186 5.54 15.00 7.63
N GLY A 187 6.81 14.56 7.61
CA GLY A 187 7.38 13.68 8.62
C GLY A 187 6.94 12.21 8.49
N PHE A 188 6.62 11.75 7.28
CA PHE A 188 6.40 10.31 7.07
C PHE A 188 7.71 9.54 7.19
N GLU A 189 7.65 8.38 7.87
CA GLU A 189 8.80 7.49 8.07
C GLU A 189 9.06 6.65 6.82
N THR A 190 8.01 6.17 6.17
CA THR A 190 8.10 5.43 4.91
C THR A 190 7.07 5.91 3.90
N ALA A 191 7.41 5.77 2.61
CA ALA A 191 6.45 5.93 1.54
C ALA A 191 6.66 4.87 0.46
N THR A 192 5.55 4.29 -0.01
CA THR A 192 5.55 3.21 -0.99
C THR A 192 5.10 3.69 -2.37
N THR A 193 5.67 3.07 -3.39
CA THR A 193 5.43 3.39 -4.80
C THR A 193 4.80 2.21 -5.54
N CYS A 194 4.51 2.40 -6.84
CA CYS A 194 4.17 1.31 -7.77
C CYS A 194 5.41 0.81 -8.56
N ILE A 195 6.60 1.27 -8.24
CA ILE A 195 7.84 0.75 -8.81
C ILE A 195 7.94 -0.73 -8.45
N ARG A 196 8.15 -1.56 -9.46
CA ARG A 196 8.18 -3.01 -9.28
C ARG A 196 9.52 -3.46 -8.69
N GLY A 197 9.47 -4.18 -7.59
CA GLY A 197 10.68 -4.75 -6.97
C GLY A 197 10.45 -5.19 -5.53
N ALA A 198 11.45 -5.83 -4.96
CA ALA A 198 11.58 -5.98 -3.53
C ALA A 198 12.31 -4.75 -2.98
N ALA A 199 11.91 -4.27 -1.82
CA ALA A 199 12.65 -3.24 -1.11
C ALA A 199 14.02 -3.80 -0.65
N THR A 200 15.06 -3.01 -0.77
CA THR A 200 16.45 -3.35 -0.41
C THR A 200 17.07 -2.22 0.41
N SER A 201 18.24 -2.46 0.99
CA SER A 201 19.00 -1.44 1.73
C SER A 201 19.38 -0.22 0.90
N ASP A 202 19.41 -0.35 -0.43
CA ASP A 202 19.72 0.75 -1.33
C ASP A 202 18.51 1.64 -1.63
N ASP A 203 17.33 1.24 -1.15
CA ASP A 203 16.10 1.99 -1.36
C ASP A 203 15.91 3.08 -0.31
N HIS A 204 15.54 4.28 -0.78
CA HIS A 204 15.18 5.36 0.11
C HIS A 204 13.83 5.04 0.81
N PRO A 205 13.71 5.24 2.14
CA PRO A 205 12.48 4.90 2.88
C PRO A 205 11.20 5.53 2.31
N LEU A 206 11.32 6.72 1.71
CA LEU A 206 10.19 7.41 1.08
C LEU A 206 9.96 7.03 -0.40
N LEU A 207 10.64 6.01 -0.93
CA LEU A 207 10.51 5.55 -2.33
C LEU A 207 10.56 4.01 -2.42
N LEU A 208 9.91 3.32 -1.50
CA LEU A 208 9.95 1.86 -1.42
C LEU A 208 9.25 1.20 -2.62
N PRO A 209 9.94 0.33 -3.37
CA PRO A 209 9.32 -0.47 -4.41
C PRO A 209 8.44 -1.57 -3.81
N ARG A 210 7.48 -2.05 -4.60
CA ARG A 210 6.56 -3.12 -4.16
C ARG A 210 6.30 -4.15 -5.25
N LYS A 211 5.94 -5.36 -4.82
CA LYS A 211 5.45 -6.43 -5.70
C LYS A 211 3.92 -6.42 -5.70
N ALA A 212 3.31 -6.00 -6.81
CA ALA A 212 1.86 -5.98 -6.96
C ALA A 212 1.31 -7.40 -7.17
N ILE A 213 0.24 -7.73 -6.45
CA ILE A 213 -0.52 -8.97 -6.59
C ILE A 213 -1.86 -8.64 -7.24
N SER A 214 -2.25 -9.44 -8.24
CA SER A 214 -3.38 -9.18 -9.12
C SER A 214 -4.27 -10.41 -9.32
N LEU A 215 -5.42 -10.23 -9.98
CA LEU A 215 -6.42 -11.29 -10.21
C LEU A 215 -5.87 -12.54 -10.93
N GLY A 216 -4.83 -12.38 -11.74
CA GLY A 216 -4.20 -13.49 -12.46
C GLY A 216 -3.13 -14.25 -11.70
N ASP A 217 -2.81 -13.83 -10.47
CA ASP A 217 -1.73 -14.43 -9.70
C ASP A 217 -2.19 -15.69 -8.98
N SER A 218 -1.99 -16.83 -9.64
CA SER A 218 -2.07 -18.14 -9.00
C SER A 218 -0.98 -18.27 -7.91
N ILE A 219 -1.03 -19.34 -7.11
CA ILE A 219 0.01 -19.60 -6.10
C ILE A 219 1.40 -19.73 -6.73
N ILE A 220 1.50 -20.26 -7.95
CA ILE A 220 2.76 -20.35 -8.70
C ILE A 220 3.22 -18.95 -9.12
N GLY A 221 2.31 -18.10 -9.61
CA GLY A 221 2.60 -16.71 -9.96
C GLY A 221 3.03 -15.90 -8.73
N PHE A 222 2.38 -16.11 -7.59
CA PHE A 222 2.76 -15.52 -6.32
C PHE A 222 4.18 -15.94 -5.90
N TRP A 223 4.46 -17.25 -5.92
CA TRP A 223 5.79 -17.78 -5.65
C TRP A 223 6.86 -17.15 -6.57
N ALA A 224 6.57 -17.08 -7.86
CA ALA A 224 7.48 -16.47 -8.84
C ALA A 224 7.74 -14.99 -8.53
N LYS A 225 6.71 -14.23 -8.18
CA LYS A 225 6.85 -12.83 -7.75
C LYS A 225 7.67 -12.68 -6.47
N MET A 226 7.55 -13.61 -5.54
CA MET A 226 8.34 -13.57 -4.29
C MET A 226 9.83 -13.86 -4.52
N HIS A 227 10.18 -14.78 -5.43
CA HIS A 227 11.55 -15.30 -5.58
C HIS A 227 12.29 -14.74 -6.79
N LEU A 228 11.57 -14.43 -7.86
CA LEU A 228 12.22 -13.90 -9.06
C LEU A 228 12.37 -12.38 -8.93
N SER A 229 13.53 -11.84 -9.27
CA SER A 229 13.77 -10.40 -9.28
C SER A 229 12.93 -9.75 -10.39
N ASN A 230 11.90 -9.01 -10.03
CA ASN A 230 11.27 -8.09 -10.94
C ASN A 230 12.11 -6.80 -10.93
N LYS A 231 12.95 -6.60 -11.93
CA LYS A 231 13.68 -5.33 -12.08
C LYS A 231 12.68 -4.22 -12.37
N ALA A 232 12.89 -3.07 -11.75
CA ALA A 232 12.21 -1.84 -12.11
C ALA A 232 12.42 -1.56 -13.61
N SER A 233 11.47 -0.89 -14.26
CA SER A 233 11.66 -0.46 -15.63
C SER A 233 12.83 0.56 -15.70
N ALA A 234 13.44 0.71 -16.88
CA ALA A 234 14.50 1.70 -17.05
C ALA A 234 14.02 3.13 -16.72
N ASN A 235 12.76 3.44 -17.07
CA ASN A 235 12.14 4.72 -16.74
C ASN A 235 11.98 4.93 -15.25
N ASP A 236 11.52 3.90 -14.50
CA ASP A 236 11.36 3.97 -13.04
C ASP A 236 12.71 4.16 -12.36
N THR A 237 13.75 3.45 -12.84
CA THR A 237 15.11 3.58 -12.30
C THR A 237 15.65 4.99 -12.54
N THR A 238 15.47 5.53 -13.74
CA THR A 238 15.91 6.90 -14.09
C THR A 238 15.17 7.96 -13.27
N LEU A 239 13.84 7.86 -13.18
CA LEU A 239 13.04 8.79 -12.38
C LEU A 239 13.49 8.78 -10.90
N ARG A 240 13.66 7.58 -10.35
CA ARG A 240 14.10 7.40 -8.97
C ARG A 240 15.49 8.01 -8.73
N SER A 241 16.46 7.75 -9.60
CA SER A 241 17.82 8.30 -9.49
C SER A 241 17.80 9.84 -9.53
N ARG A 242 16.95 10.43 -10.39
CA ARG A 242 16.78 11.88 -10.44
C ARG A 242 16.19 12.45 -9.15
N LEU A 243 15.14 11.83 -8.63
CA LEU A 243 14.51 12.26 -7.38
C LEU A 243 15.46 12.16 -6.19
N LEU A 244 16.28 11.11 -6.13
CA LEU A 244 17.24 10.91 -5.04
C LEU A 244 18.42 11.89 -5.08
N ALA A 245 18.76 12.42 -6.25
CA ALA A 245 19.83 13.43 -6.37
C ALA A 245 19.39 14.82 -5.84
N GLU A 246 18.08 15.02 -5.60
CA GLU A 246 17.50 16.32 -5.23
C GLU A 246 17.03 16.37 -3.76
N ILE A 247 17.19 15.29 -2.98
CA ILE A 247 16.76 15.17 -1.56
C ILE A 247 17.90 14.79 -0.63
#